data_cd355e06778b8460fa05c48b441a28fe
#
_entry.id   cd355e06778b8460fa05c48b441a28fe
#
_cell.length_a   1.000
_cell.length_b   1.000
_cell.length_c   1.000
_cell.angle_alpha   90.00
_cell.angle_beta   90.00
_cell.angle_gamma   90.00
#
_symmetry.space_group_name_H-M   'P 1'
#
loop_
_entity.id
_entity.type
_entity.pdbx_description
1 polymer ?
#
loop_
_entity_poly.entity_id
_entity_poly.type
_entity_poly.pdbx_seq_one_letter_code
_entity_poly.pdbx_strand_id
1 'polypeptide(L)'
;MPSKLRLFTKRFFIICNIVVVFFFLLASIAPSLNPQKWWFISFFSLGFPFLLLLVLFFLIGWLIILKPKLSLISAVALLLGIKSIIVFFAFHPHGAFNYAKSPQTIRIVSWNVARFVELKVSNNKGSQKRLKMFEQLKAQNADVLCLQEFHTANEARTEFYDNITPIQKEMGYPYYYFSFDTDGDNLFYSTIIFSRYPIVDSGFIRYPRPSLPDVLIHADLKVNNDTIRVYATHLQSLQLGKADYARIENVKAGDSIIGSSKGILSKIKKGFTNRSIQVNMVKDVLAVSPHPILFCGDLNDIPNSYTYRTVKGN
;
A
#
# COMPACT_ATOMS: atom_id res chain seq x y z
N MET A 1 -47.12 25.28 15.97
CA MET A 1 -46.13 25.60 14.92
C MET A 1 -44.74 25.27 15.47
N PRO A 2 -43.81 24.67 14.72
CA PRO A 2 -42.46 24.47 15.18
C PRO A 2 -41.78 25.84 15.37
N SER A 3 -41.01 26.03 16.46
CA SER A 3 -40.31 27.29 16.70
C SER A 3 -39.35 27.58 15.53
N LYS A 4 -39.10 28.85 15.23
CA LYS A 4 -38.15 29.26 14.17
C LYS A 4 -36.77 28.61 14.36
N LEU A 5 -36.33 28.42 15.60
CA LEU A 5 -35.08 27.73 15.99
C LEU A 5 -35.10 26.26 15.55
N ARG A 6 -36.18 25.53 15.81
CA ARG A 6 -36.33 24.11 15.41
C ARG A 6 -36.27 23.93 13.89
N LEU A 7 -36.85 24.83 13.12
CA LEU A 7 -36.79 24.85 11.67
C LEU A 7 -35.39 25.14 11.17
N PHE A 8 -34.72 26.12 11.77
CA PHE A 8 -33.32 26.46 11.44
C PHE A 8 -32.38 25.28 11.72
N THR A 9 -32.43 24.69 12.92
CA THR A 9 -31.62 23.54 13.29
C THR A 9 -31.82 22.36 12.34
N LYS A 10 -33.09 22.05 12.02
CA LYS A 10 -33.41 20.98 11.04
C LYS A 10 -32.75 21.24 9.68
N ARG A 11 -32.90 22.45 9.12
CA ARG A 11 -32.32 22.84 7.82
C ARG A 11 -30.79 22.77 7.86
N PHE A 12 -30.15 23.21 8.94
CA PHE A 12 -28.72 23.13 9.13
C PHE A 12 -28.22 21.70 9.05
N PHE A 13 -28.82 20.76 9.81
CA PHE A 13 -28.42 19.35 9.77
C PHE A 13 -28.68 18.68 8.42
N ILE A 14 -29.73 19.07 7.68
CA ILE A 14 -29.94 18.59 6.30
C ILE A 14 -28.81 19.05 5.38
N ILE A 15 -28.41 20.31 5.46
CA ILE A 15 -27.29 20.84 4.66
C ILE A 15 -26.00 20.12 5.01
N CYS A 16 -25.71 19.95 6.31
CA CYS A 16 -24.53 19.20 6.74
C CYS A 16 -24.51 17.76 6.20
N ASN A 17 -25.66 17.07 6.25
CA ASN A 17 -25.79 15.73 5.69
C ASN A 17 -25.50 15.70 4.18
N ILE A 18 -26.07 16.63 3.41
CA ILE A 18 -25.84 16.73 1.96
C ILE A 18 -24.37 16.99 1.66
N VAL A 19 -23.71 17.89 2.40
CA VAL A 19 -22.29 18.19 2.24
C VAL A 19 -21.42 16.96 2.53
N VAL A 20 -21.69 16.25 3.62
CA VAL A 20 -20.97 15.01 3.97
C VAL A 20 -21.16 13.94 2.90
N VAL A 21 -22.40 13.74 2.44
CA VAL A 21 -22.71 12.79 1.37
C VAL A 21 -21.99 13.16 0.07
N PHE A 22 -21.93 14.43 -0.29
CA PHE A 22 -21.21 14.90 -1.47
C PHE A 22 -19.71 14.51 -1.40
N PHE A 23 -19.04 14.80 -0.28
CA PHE A 23 -17.63 14.44 -0.12
C PHE A 23 -17.42 12.92 -0.02
N PHE A 24 -18.32 12.18 0.60
CA PHE A 24 -18.28 10.72 0.63
C PHE A 24 -18.38 10.12 -0.78
N LEU A 25 -19.26 10.64 -1.63
CA LEU A 25 -19.39 10.20 -3.01
C LEU A 25 -18.14 10.56 -3.84
N LEU A 26 -17.57 11.76 -3.64
CA LEU A 26 -16.29 12.11 -4.24
C LEU A 26 -15.17 11.12 -3.83
N ALA A 27 -15.08 10.79 -2.55
CA ALA A 27 -14.14 9.80 -2.05
C ALA A 27 -14.37 8.39 -2.64
N SER A 28 -15.64 8.05 -2.88
CA SER A 28 -16.03 6.75 -3.46
C SER A 28 -15.71 6.62 -4.94
N ILE A 29 -15.73 7.70 -5.72
CA ILE A 29 -15.39 7.67 -7.15
C ILE A 29 -13.88 7.90 -7.40
N ALA A 30 -13.13 8.42 -6.43
CA ALA A 30 -11.71 8.75 -6.56
C ALA A 30 -10.85 7.60 -7.10
N PRO A 31 -11.07 6.32 -6.73
CA PRO A 31 -10.32 5.20 -7.29
C PRO A 31 -10.48 5.02 -8.81
N SER A 32 -11.51 5.62 -9.40
CA SER A 32 -11.78 5.56 -10.85
C SER A 32 -11.15 6.72 -11.62
N LEU A 33 -10.62 7.71 -10.94
CA LEU A 33 -10.13 8.96 -11.52
C LEU A 33 -8.60 9.00 -11.46
N ASN A 34 -7.96 9.14 -12.63
CA ASN A 34 -6.50 9.21 -12.70
C ASN A 34 -5.96 10.45 -11.96
N PRO A 35 -5.10 10.28 -10.93
CA PRO A 35 -4.55 11.37 -10.13
C PRO A 35 -3.67 12.36 -10.91
N GLN A 36 -3.19 12.03 -12.09
CA GLN A 36 -2.47 12.98 -12.94
C GLN A 36 -3.34 14.18 -13.32
N LYS A 37 -4.66 13.95 -13.46
CA LYS A 37 -5.64 15.00 -13.77
C LYS A 37 -6.48 15.38 -12.55
N TRP A 38 -6.82 14.42 -11.69
CA TRP A 38 -7.80 14.55 -10.62
C TRP A 38 -7.20 14.39 -9.22
N TRP A 39 -5.92 14.75 -9.03
CA TRP A 39 -5.18 14.58 -7.78
C TRP A 39 -5.92 15.13 -6.54
N PHE A 40 -6.65 16.23 -6.69
CA PHE A 40 -7.38 16.86 -5.58
C PHE A 40 -8.56 16.00 -5.09
N ILE A 41 -9.16 15.16 -5.97
CA ILE A 41 -10.21 14.23 -5.56
C ILE A 41 -9.60 13.06 -4.78
N SER A 42 -8.38 12.64 -5.11
CA SER A 42 -7.67 11.57 -4.38
C SER A 42 -7.45 11.89 -2.89
N PHE A 43 -7.43 13.17 -2.50
CA PHE A 43 -7.38 13.54 -1.08
C PHE A 43 -8.60 13.08 -0.28
N PHE A 44 -9.77 13.09 -0.89
CA PHE A 44 -10.98 12.64 -0.20
C PHE A 44 -10.95 11.14 0.10
N SER A 45 -10.23 10.35 -0.71
CA SER A 45 -10.03 8.92 -0.41
C SER A 45 -9.30 8.69 0.90
N LEU A 46 -8.34 9.54 1.27
CA LEU A 46 -7.65 9.46 2.57
C LEU A 46 -8.62 9.68 3.74
N GLY A 47 -9.63 10.53 3.53
CA GLY A 47 -10.68 10.80 4.51
C GLY A 47 -11.86 9.82 4.46
N PHE A 48 -11.84 8.83 3.56
CA PHE A 48 -12.97 7.91 3.34
C PHE A 48 -13.55 7.29 4.62
N PRO A 49 -12.77 6.72 5.56
CA PRO A 49 -13.33 6.11 6.76
C PRO A 49 -14.06 7.13 7.66
N PHE A 50 -13.55 8.34 7.75
CA PHE A 50 -14.20 9.41 8.53
C PHE A 50 -15.49 9.88 7.86
N LEU A 51 -15.49 10.03 6.54
CA LEU A 51 -16.69 10.39 5.77
C LEU A 51 -17.75 9.30 5.87
N LEU A 52 -17.36 8.01 5.83
CA LEU A 52 -18.27 6.90 6.04
C LEU A 52 -18.90 6.94 7.43
N LEU A 53 -18.11 7.16 8.49
CA LEU A 53 -18.63 7.29 9.85
C LEU A 53 -19.63 8.45 9.98
N LEU A 54 -19.36 9.58 9.34
CA LEU A 54 -20.29 10.72 9.33
C LEU A 54 -21.59 10.42 8.57
N VAL A 55 -21.52 9.71 7.43
CA VAL A 55 -22.72 9.28 6.69
C VAL A 55 -23.56 8.32 7.53
N LEU A 56 -22.92 7.37 8.23
CA LEU A 56 -23.59 6.46 9.16
C LEU A 56 -24.19 7.21 10.35
N PHE A 57 -23.51 8.20 10.90
CA PHE A 57 -24.03 9.06 11.96
C PHE A 57 -25.32 9.77 11.53
N PHE A 58 -25.35 10.37 10.32
CA PHE A 58 -26.57 11.00 9.82
C PHE A 58 -27.67 9.98 9.53
N LEU A 59 -27.36 8.81 8.98
CA LEU A 59 -28.33 7.74 8.75
C LEU A 59 -29.03 7.36 10.06
N ILE A 60 -28.24 6.99 11.06
CA ILE A 60 -28.73 6.55 12.37
C ILE A 60 -29.46 7.70 13.08
N GLY A 61 -28.88 8.90 13.06
CA GLY A 61 -29.48 10.09 13.68
C GLY A 61 -30.89 10.39 13.14
N TRP A 62 -31.07 10.35 11.82
CA TRP A 62 -32.39 10.57 11.22
C TRP A 62 -33.40 9.47 11.55
N LEU A 63 -32.94 8.21 11.74
CA LEU A 63 -33.80 7.11 12.16
C LEU A 63 -34.22 7.28 13.62
N ILE A 64 -33.31 7.62 14.54
CA ILE A 64 -33.60 7.83 15.96
C ILE A 64 -34.64 8.95 16.15
N ILE A 65 -34.54 10.05 15.42
CA ILE A 65 -35.49 11.14 15.53
C ILE A 65 -36.75 10.95 14.65
N LEU A 66 -36.98 9.73 14.17
CA LEU A 66 -38.16 9.32 13.40
C LEU A 66 -38.37 10.14 12.14
N LYS A 67 -37.33 10.42 11.40
CA LYS A 67 -37.33 11.10 10.08
C LYS A 67 -36.83 10.22 8.95
N PRO A 68 -37.46 9.06 8.68
CA PRO A 68 -36.95 8.06 7.74
C PRO A 68 -36.76 8.59 6.30
N LYS A 69 -37.58 9.60 5.88
CA LYS A 69 -37.39 10.22 4.55
C LYS A 69 -36.04 10.94 4.45
N LEU A 70 -35.51 11.49 5.53
CA LEU A 70 -34.20 12.16 5.52
C LEU A 70 -33.03 11.15 5.64
N SER A 71 -33.25 9.99 6.24
CA SER A 71 -32.23 8.93 6.28
C SER A 71 -31.95 8.35 4.88
N LEU A 72 -32.91 8.45 3.94
CA LEU A 72 -32.71 8.00 2.56
C LEU A 72 -31.53 8.70 1.87
N ILE A 73 -31.22 9.95 2.22
CA ILE A 73 -30.06 10.69 1.67
C ILE A 73 -28.76 9.89 1.94
N SER A 74 -28.57 9.51 3.18
CA SER A 74 -27.38 8.73 3.60
C SER A 74 -27.46 7.27 3.13
N ALA A 75 -28.65 6.64 3.16
CA ALA A 75 -28.83 5.27 2.71
C ALA A 75 -28.47 5.08 1.22
N VAL A 76 -28.97 5.97 0.37
CA VAL A 76 -28.64 5.97 -1.07
C VAL A 76 -27.14 6.20 -1.29
N ALA A 77 -26.53 7.13 -0.55
CA ALA A 77 -25.10 7.36 -0.63
C ALA A 77 -24.28 6.11 -0.28
N LEU A 78 -24.65 5.38 0.78
CA LEU A 78 -23.99 4.13 1.17
C LEU A 78 -24.13 3.06 0.08
N LEU A 79 -25.29 2.92 -0.54
CA LEU A 79 -25.51 2.01 -1.65
C LEU A 79 -24.62 2.35 -2.86
N LEU A 80 -24.54 3.64 -3.23
CA LEU A 80 -23.68 4.10 -4.31
C LEU A 80 -22.19 3.90 -4.00
N GLY A 81 -21.78 4.06 -2.74
CA GLY A 81 -20.41 3.86 -2.26
C GLY A 81 -20.04 2.43 -1.90
N ILE A 82 -20.94 1.44 -2.09
CA ILE A 82 -20.77 0.06 -1.57
C ILE A 82 -19.46 -0.60 -2.03
N LYS A 83 -19.05 -0.39 -3.28
CA LYS A 83 -17.78 -0.93 -3.80
C LYS A 83 -16.56 -0.42 -3.02
N SER A 84 -16.52 0.88 -2.70
CA SER A 84 -15.46 1.47 -1.90
C SER A 84 -15.49 0.97 -0.45
N ILE A 85 -16.67 0.77 0.13
CA ILE A 85 -16.84 0.21 1.46
C ILE A 85 -16.26 -1.21 1.53
N ILE A 86 -16.63 -2.09 0.58
CA ILE A 86 -16.16 -3.48 0.53
C ILE A 86 -14.65 -3.57 0.31
N VAL A 87 -14.08 -2.68 -0.52
CA VAL A 87 -12.64 -2.64 -0.76
C VAL A 87 -11.88 -2.14 0.46
N PHE A 88 -12.43 -1.15 1.18
CA PHE A 88 -11.80 -0.58 2.37
C PHE A 88 -11.86 -1.51 3.58
N PHE A 89 -13.00 -2.17 3.79
CA PHE A 89 -13.19 -3.15 4.85
C PHE A 89 -13.26 -4.55 4.24
N ALA A 90 -12.24 -5.35 4.46
CA ALA A 90 -12.22 -6.75 4.05
C ALA A 90 -13.20 -7.56 4.93
N PHE A 91 -14.47 -7.58 4.57
CA PHE A 91 -15.51 -8.37 5.25
C PHE A 91 -15.36 -9.87 4.93
N HIS A 92 -14.20 -10.42 5.24
CA HIS A 92 -13.95 -11.86 5.06
C HIS A 92 -13.72 -12.49 6.45
N PRO A 93 -14.74 -13.07 7.05
CA PRO A 93 -14.60 -13.81 8.32
C PRO A 93 -13.86 -15.12 8.04
N HIS A 94 -12.56 -15.04 7.87
CA HIS A 94 -11.72 -16.23 7.78
C HIS A 94 -11.29 -16.65 9.18
N GLY A 95 -11.17 -17.95 9.39
CA GLY A 95 -10.55 -18.50 10.60
C GLY A 95 -9.09 -18.02 10.73
N ALA A 96 -8.48 -18.32 11.87
CA ALA A 96 -7.06 -18.01 12.10
C ALA A 96 -6.20 -18.60 10.96
N PHE A 97 -5.11 -17.89 10.62
CA PHE A 97 -4.17 -18.36 9.61
C PHE A 97 -3.64 -19.74 9.98
N ASN A 98 -3.80 -20.71 9.07
CA ASN A 98 -3.29 -22.06 9.27
C ASN A 98 -1.82 -22.12 8.83
N TYR A 99 -0.91 -22.33 9.78
CA TYR A 99 0.50 -22.52 9.50
C TYR A 99 0.81 -23.89 8.84
N ALA A 100 -0.08 -24.87 8.96
CA ALA A 100 0.04 -26.13 8.23
C ALA A 100 -0.19 -25.87 6.74
N LYS A 101 0.82 -26.22 5.93
CA LYS A 101 0.78 -26.01 4.49
C LYS A 101 0.17 -27.22 3.81
N SER A 102 -0.82 -27.03 2.94
CA SER A 102 -1.31 -28.08 2.06
C SER A 102 -0.26 -28.38 0.97
N PRO A 103 -0.04 -29.65 0.61
CA PRO A 103 0.93 -30.04 -0.42
C PRO A 103 0.71 -29.38 -1.79
N GLN A 104 -0.52 -29.00 -2.10
CA GLN A 104 -0.92 -28.42 -3.40
C GLN A 104 -0.97 -26.88 -3.39
N THR A 105 -0.50 -26.24 -2.32
CA THR A 105 -0.54 -24.79 -2.21
C THR A 105 0.85 -24.17 -2.25
N ILE A 106 0.95 -23.00 -2.86
CA ILE A 106 2.13 -22.15 -2.83
C ILE A 106 1.90 -21.08 -1.77
N ARG A 107 2.83 -20.97 -0.82
CA ARG A 107 2.81 -19.91 0.18
C ARG A 107 3.78 -18.80 -0.23
N ILE A 108 3.25 -17.60 -0.32
CA ILE A 108 4.03 -16.40 -0.65
C ILE A 108 3.97 -15.43 0.52
N VAL A 109 5.11 -14.85 0.85
CA VAL A 109 5.23 -13.72 1.78
C VAL A 109 5.63 -12.49 0.99
N SER A 110 4.90 -11.40 1.15
CA SER A 110 5.28 -10.06 0.69
C SER A 110 5.47 -9.17 1.91
N TRP A 111 6.65 -8.58 2.07
CA TRP A 111 6.98 -7.77 3.23
C TRP A 111 7.97 -6.66 2.88
N ASN A 112 7.63 -5.41 3.19
CA ASN A 112 8.58 -4.31 3.21
C ASN A 112 9.45 -4.45 4.48
N VAL A 113 10.71 -4.82 4.30
CA VAL A 113 11.63 -5.15 5.40
C VAL A 113 12.40 -3.94 5.94
N ALA A 114 12.17 -2.73 5.38
CA ALA A 114 12.78 -1.47 5.85
C ALA A 114 14.28 -1.62 6.12
N ARG A 115 15.04 -2.17 5.15
CA ARG A 115 16.48 -2.45 5.26
C ARG A 115 16.85 -3.35 6.47
N PHE A 116 15.91 -4.19 6.93
CA PHE A 116 15.95 -4.93 8.20
C PHE A 116 16.19 -4.05 9.43
N VAL A 117 15.91 -2.74 9.31
CA VAL A 117 16.10 -1.70 10.33
C VAL A 117 17.57 -1.43 10.68
N GLU A 118 18.46 -2.36 10.36
CA GLU A 118 19.86 -2.33 10.74
C GLU A 118 20.76 -2.57 9.54
N LEU A 119 21.52 -1.56 9.16
CA LEU A 119 22.40 -1.60 7.98
C LEU A 119 23.78 -2.15 8.34
N LYS A 120 24.36 -1.64 9.45
CA LYS A 120 25.73 -1.93 9.85
C LYS A 120 25.80 -3.07 10.86
N VAL A 121 26.84 -3.89 10.73
CA VAL A 121 27.18 -4.91 11.71
C VAL A 121 27.57 -4.25 13.03
N SER A 122 26.86 -4.56 14.09
CA SER A 122 27.15 -4.06 15.43
C SER A 122 28.14 -4.98 16.12
N ASN A 123 29.30 -4.45 16.55
CA ASN A 123 30.33 -5.23 17.23
C ASN A 123 29.93 -5.65 18.66
N ASN A 124 28.89 -5.10 19.26
CA ASN A 124 28.60 -5.27 20.67
C ASN A 124 27.34 -6.04 21.04
N LYS A 125 26.37 -6.14 20.15
CA LYS A 125 25.14 -6.93 20.38
C LYS A 125 24.53 -7.16 19.01
N GLY A 126 24.56 -8.36 18.53
CA GLY A 126 23.93 -8.69 17.26
C GLY A 126 22.58 -8.01 17.11
N SER A 127 22.29 -7.53 15.92
CA SER A 127 21.05 -6.87 15.55
C SER A 127 19.86 -7.68 16.02
N GLN A 128 19.23 -7.27 17.12
CA GLN A 128 18.09 -7.97 17.69
C GLN A 128 16.86 -7.89 16.76
N LYS A 129 16.71 -6.77 16.04
CA LYS A 129 15.56 -6.55 15.14
C LYS A 129 15.72 -7.36 13.86
N ARG A 130 16.89 -7.29 13.23
CA ARG A 130 17.21 -8.07 12.04
C ARG A 130 17.02 -9.57 12.29
N LEU A 131 17.57 -10.11 13.38
CA LEU A 131 17.44 -11.53 13.73
C LEU A 131 15.97 -11.92 13.95
N LYS A 132 15.21 -11.12 14.68
CA LYS A 132 13.76 -11.33 14.87
C LYS A 132 12.99 -11.33 13.56
N MET A 133 13.34 -10.44 12.62
CA MET A 133 12.74 -10.43 11.30
C MET A 133 13.07 -11.70 10.51
N PHE A 134 14.30 -12.19 10.60
CA PHE A 134 14.71 -13.46 9.99
C PHE A 134 13.96 -14.66 10.60
N GLU A 135 13.80 -14.69 11.92
CA GLU A 135 12.98 -15.69 12.61
C GLU A 135 11.53 -15.67 12.13
N GLN A 136 10.95 -14.48 11.95
CA GLN A 136 9.59 -14.34 11.42
C GLN A 136 9.49 -14.83 9.97
N LEU A 137 10.43 -14.49 9.09
CA LEU A 137 10.47 -15.02 7.73
C LEU A 137 10.56 -16.55 7.71
N LYS A 138 11.43 -17.13 8.54
CA LYS A 138 11.58 -18.57 8.66
C LYS A 138 10.32 -19.25 9.18
N ALA A 139 9.66 -18.66 10.18
CA ALA A 139 8.43 -19.18 10.77
C ALA A 139 7.26 -19.26 9.76
N GLN A 140 7.22 -18.39 8.76
CA GLN A 140 6.19 -18.44 7.71
C GLN A 140 6.30 -19.68 6.83
N ASN A 141 7.47 -20.30 6.75
CA ASN A 141 7.73 -21.46 5.87
C ASN A 141 7.17 -21.24 4.45
N ALA A 142 7.44 -20.07 3.88
CA ALA A 142 6.96 -19.70 2.55
C ALA A 142 7.77 -20.41 1.45
N ASP A 143 7.17 -20.54 0.27
CA ASP A 143 7.87 -21.02 -0.93
C ASP A 143 8.55 -19.88 -1.67
N VAL A 144 7.96 -18.68 -1.58
CA VAL A 144 8.44 -17.47 -2.24
C VAL A 144 8.41 -16.31 -1.25
N LEU A 145 9.48 -15.52 -1.22
CA LEU A 145 9.56 -14.27 -0.48
C LEU A 145 9.71 -13.12 -1.46
N CYS A 146 8.83 -12.14 -1.39
CA CYS A 146 8.91 -10.87 -2.12
C CYS A 146 9.19 -9.77 -1.10
N LEU A 147 10.45 -9.34 -0.99
CA LEU A 147 10.86 -8.40 0.04
C LEU A 147 11.15 -7.03 -0.57
N GLN A 148 10.41 -6.01 -0.14
CA GLN A 148 10.61 -4.63 -0.54
C GLN A 148 11.55 -3.92 0.45
N GLU A 149 12.21 -2.87 -0.01
CA GLU A 149 13.27 -2.17 0.73
C GLU A 149 14.36 -3.14 1.24
N PHE A 150 14.67 -4.13 0.44
CA PHE A 150 15.73 -5.08 0.75
C PHE A 150 17.08 -4.41 0.57
N HIS A 151 17.96 -4.58 1.54
CA HIS A 151 19.32 -4.07 1.53
C HIS A 151 20.31 -5.22 1.75
N THR A 152 21.42 -5.18 1.03
CA THR A 152 22.52 -6.13 1.18
C THR A 152 23.86 -5.47 0.83
N ALA A 153 24.92 -5.91 1.46
CA ALA A 153 26.29 -5.62 1.06
C ALA A 153 26.88 -6.82 0.29
N ASN A 154 27.86 -6.57 -0.55
CA ASN A 154 28.67 -7.66 -1.05
C ASN A 154 29.78 -8.02 -0.03
N GLU A 155 30.48 -9.13 -0.27
CA GLU A 155 31.51 -9.66 0.62
C GLU A 155 32.67 -8.67 0.92
N ALA A 156 32.88 -7.65 0.08
CA ALA A 156 33.93 -6.65 0.28
C ALA A 156 33.59 -5.61 1.36
N ARG A 157 32.35 -5.58 1.88
CA ARG A 157 31.88 -4.59 2.86
C ARG A 157 31.49 -5.25 4.16
N THR A 158 32.50 -5.67 4.92
CA THR A 158 32.30 -6.39 6.19
C THR A 158 31.63 -5.59 7.30
N GLU A 159 31.59 -4.25 7.18
CA GLU A 159 30.88 -3.39 8.14
C GLU A 159 29.36 -3.34 7.93
N PHE A 160 28.83 -3.91 6.84
CA PHE A 160 27.40 -4.00 6.52
C PHE A 160 26.97 -5.45 6.43
N TYR A 161 25.68 -5.70 6.64
CA TYR A 161 25.14 -7.05 6.56
C TYR A 161 24.99 -7.53 5.11
N ASP A 162 25.54 -8.71 4.83
CA ASP A 162 25.05 -9.54 3.73
C ASP A 162 23.74 -10.20 4.18
N ASN A 163 22.66 -9.89 3.51
CA ASN A 163 21.33 -10.42 3.80
C ASN A 163 20.88 -11.50 2.81
N ILE A 164 21.59 -11.69 1.68
CA ILE A 164 21.25 -12.72 0.70
C ILE A 164 21.68 -14.10 1.19
N THR A 165 22.95 -14.25 1.57
CA THR A 165 23.54 -15.54 1.92
C THR A 165 22.78 -16.29 3.04
N PRO A 166 22.41 -15.65 4.17
CA PRO A 166 21.62 -16.33 5.20
C PRO A 166 20.26 -16.80 4.72
N ILE A 167 19.57 -16.00 3.90
CA ILE A 167 18.25 -16.39 3.37
C ILE A 167 18.41 -17.59 2.41
N GLN A 168 19.41 -17.56 1.54
CA GLN A 168 19.68 -18.69 0.64
C GLN A 168 20.06 -19.97 1.40
N LYS A 169 21.10 -19.89 2.21
CA LYS A 169 21.74 -21.10 2.79
C LYS A 169 21.01 -21.60 4.03
N GLU A 170 20.58 -20.69 4.94
CA GLU A 170 20.03 -21.07 6.23
C GLU A 170 18.52 -21.25 6.20
N MET A 171 17.81 -20.52 5.29
CA MET A 171 16.36 -20.63 5.16
C MET A 171 15.91 -21.50 3.98
N GLY A 172 16.85 -21.96 3.12
CA GLY A 172 16.58 -22.89 2.02
C GLY A 172 15.87 -22.24 0.82
N TYR A 173 16.35 -21.06 0.40
CA TYR A 173 15.89 -20.40 -0.83
C TYR A 173 17.02 -20.37 -1.86
N PRO A 174 17.26 -21.45 -2.61
CA PRO A 174 18.40 -21.56 -3.51
C PRO A 174 18.35 -20.58 -4.69
N TYR A 175 17.15 -20.12 -5.07
CA TYR A 175 16.96 -19.22 -6.21
C TYR A 175 16.51 -17.85 -5.73
N TYR A 176 17.04 -16.79 -6.38
CA TYR A 176 16.57 -15.44 -6.15
C TYR A 176 16.79 -14.58 -7.40
N TYR A 177 16.02 -13.50 -7.50
CA TYR A 177 16.25 -12.42 -8.44
C TYR A 177 16.23 -11.08 -7.72
N PHE A 178 17.28 -10.28 -7.98
CA PHE A 178 17.49 -8.96 -7.39
C PHE A 178 18.06 -8.02 -8.46
N SER A 179 17.56 -6.77 -8.57
CA SER A 179 18.02 -5.83 -9.58
C SER A 179 19.41 -5.26 -9.31
N PHE A 180 19.95 -5.43 -8.10
CA PHE A 180 21.25 -4.89 -7.67
C PHE A 180 21.38 -3.37 -7.88
N ASP A 181 20.31 -2.61 -7.58
CA ASP A 181 20.38 -1.14 -7.62
C ASP A 181 21.34 -0.65 -6.53
N THR A 182 22.31 0.17 -6.92
CA THR A 182 23.39 0.62 -6.03
C THR A 182 22.88 1.66 -5.02
N ASP A 183 23.26 1.52 -3.75
CA ASP A 183 23.03 2.47 -2.65
C ASP A 183 24.39 2.86 -2.00
N GLY A 184 25.31 3.31 -2.83
CA GLY A 184 26.71 3.53 -2.49
C GLY A 184 27.64 2.41 -2.95
N ASP A 185 28.92 2.49 -2.60
CA ASP A 185 29.93 1.53 -3.02
C ASP A 185 29.70 0.15 -2.43
N ASN A 186 29.42 -0.84 -3.28
CA ASN A 186 29.18 -2.23 -2.89
C ASN A 186 27.99 -2.45 -1.92
N LEU A 187 27.06 -1.49 -1.88
CA LEU A 187 25.78 -1.60 -1.19
C LEU A 187 24.67 -1.62 -2.21
N PHE A 188 23.68 -2.47 -1.99
CA PHE A 188 22.57 -2.66 -2.92
C PHE A 188 21.25 -2.56 -2.19
N TYR A 189 20.28 -1.90 -2.85
CA TYR A 189 18.97 -1.64 -2.30
C TYR A 189 17.91 -1.73 -3.40
N SER A 190 16.93 -2.60 -3.21
CA SER A 190 15.78 -2.70 -4.12
C SER A 190 14.72 -3.65 -3.57
N THR A 191 13.85 -4.14 -4.46
CA THR A 191 12.96 -5.27 -4.23
C THR A 191 13.65 -6.56 -4.68
N ILE A 192 13.47 -7.67 -3.92
CA ILE A 192 14.03 -8.99 -4.22
C ILE A 192 12.94 -10.05 -4.17
N ILE A 193 13.07 -11.06 -5.03
CA ILE A 193 12.27 -12.29 -4.98
C ILE A 193 13.20 -13.45 -4.65
N PHE A 194 12.95 -14.15 -3.53
CA PHE A 194 13.55 -15.45 -3.24
C PHE A 194 12.56 -16.56 -3.51
N SER A 195 13.04 -17.71 -4.00
CA SER A 195 12.21 -18.85 -4.34
C SER A 195 12.85 -20.18 -3.96
N ARG A 196 12.02 -21.11 -3.51
CA ARG A 196 12.38 -22.54 -3.41
C ARG A 196 12.24 -23.27 -4.74
N TYR A 197 11.43 -22.72 -5.66
CA TYR A 197 11.27 -23.24 -7.00
C TYR A 197 12.30 -22.65 -7.95
N PRO A 198 12.76 -23.40 -8.98
CA PRO A 198 13.66 -22.87 -9.99
C PRO A 198 13.08 -21.63 -10.69
N ILE A 199 13.92 -20.61 -10.84
CA ILE A 199 13.62 -19.44 -11.66
C ILE A 199 14.13 -19.74 -13.07
N VAL A 200 13.22 -19.78 -14.04
CA VAL A 200 13.54 -20.11 -15.44
C VAL A 200 13.68 -18.86 -16.30
N ASP A 201 13.10 -17.74 -15.90
CA ASP A 201 13.28 -16.42 -16.49
C ASP A 201 13.11 -15.35 -15.42
N SER A 202 13.76 -14.20 -15.57
CA SER A 202 13.64 -13.08 -14.64
C SER A 202 14.07 -11.78 -15.29
N GLY A 203 13.57 -10.68 -14.79
CA GLY A 203 13.93 -9.37 -15.29
C GLY A 203 13.34 -8.24 -14.47
N PHE A 204 13.68 -7.01 -14.85
CA PHE A 204 13.11 -5.81 -14.26
C PHE A 204 12.77 -4.76 -15.30
N ILE A 205 11.83 -3.89 -14.96
CA ILE A 205 11.44 -2.73 -15.74
C ILE A 205 11.49 -1.52 -14.82
N ARG A 206 12.26 -0.48 -15.23
CA ARG A 206 12.35 0.76 -14.47
C ARG A 206 11.12 1.62 -14.68
N TYR A 207 10.67 2.24 -13.62
CA TYR A 207 9.56 3.19 -13.70
C TYR A 207 9.96 4.47 -14.45
N PRO A 208 9.04 5.02 -15.26
CA PRO A 208 9.33 6.23 -16.02
C PRO A 208 9.48 7.46 -15.11
N ARG A 209 10.31 8.40 -15.50
CA ARG A 209 10.38 9.71 -14.85
C ARG A 209 9.04 10.46 -15.00
N PRO A 210 8.63 11.29 -14.04
CA PRO A 210 9.39 11.82 -12.91
C PRO A 210 9.33 10.99 -11.62
N SER A 211 8.84 9.75 -11.66
CA SER A 211 8.88 8.88 -10.49
C SER A 211 10.32 8.56 -10.09
N LEU A 212 10.50 8.05 -8.86
CA LEU A 212 11.80 7.58 -8.40
C LEU A 212 12.26 6.39 -9.25
N PRO A 213 13.56 6.11 -9.28
CA PRO A 213 14.14 5.02 -10.07
C PRO A 213 13.91 3.65 -9.41
N ASP A 214 12.70 3.40 -8.91
CA ASP A 214 12.29 2.07 -8.48
C ASP A 214 12.01 1.17 -9.67
N VAL A 215 11.84 -0.12 -9.41
CA VAL A 215 11.66 -1.15 -10.43
C VAL A 215 10.44 -2.02 -10.16
N LEU A 216 9.86 -2.52 -11.23
CA LEU A 216 9.02 -3.70 -11.23
C LEU A 216 9.91 -4.88 -11.61
N ILE A 217 10.10 -5.84 -10.71
CA ILE A 217 10.83 -7.08 -11.01
C ILE A 217 9.88 -8.21 -11.26
N HIS A 218 10.32 -9.21 -12.02
CA HIS A 218 9.60 -10.47 -12.15
C HIS A 218 10.55 -11.68 -12.08
N ALA A 219 9.99 -12.81 -11.71
CA ALA A 219 10.61 -14.12 -11.78
C ALA A 219 9.58 -15.14 -12.23
N ASP A 220 9.94 -15.94 -13.23
CA ASP A 220 9.15 -17.08 -13.71
C ASP A 220 9.56 -18.31 -12.94
N LEU A 221 8.65 -18.81 -12.15
CA LEU A 221 8.88 -19.95 -11.26
C LEU A 221 8.35 -21.23 -11.89
N LYS A 222 9.22 -22.25 -12.02
CA LYS A 222 8.82 -23.58 -12.44
C LYS A 222 8.24 -24.34 -11.26
N VAL A 223 6.93 -24.49 -11.24
CA VAL A 223 6.20 -25.21 -10.19
C VAL A 223 5.60 -26.47 -10.80
N ASN A 224 6.17 -27.62 -10.50
CA ASN A 224 5.83 -28.88 -11.16
C ASN A 224 5.97 -28.75 -12.70
N ASN A 225 4.86 -28.97 -13.43
CA ASN A 225 4.83 -28.86 -14.90
C ASN A 225 4.48 -27.44 -15.37
N ASP A 226 4.01 -26.58 -14.49
CA ASP A 226 3.54 -25.24 -14.82
C ASP A 226 4.61 -24.17 -14.56
N THR A 227 4.43 -23.04 -15.21
CA THR A 227 5.23 -21.83 -14.94
C THR A 227 4.29 -20.72 -14.49
N ILE A 228 4.63 -20.08 -13.37
CA ILE A 228 3.91 -18.91 -12.87
C ILE A 228 4.86 -17.72 -12.82
N ARG A 229 4.38 -16.53 -13.18
CA ARG A 229 5.16 -15.30 -13.08
C ARG A 229 4.82 -14.56 -11.79
N VAL A 230 5.83 -14.40 -10.96
CA VAL A 230 5.73 -13.56 -9.75
C VAL A 230 6.29 -12.19 -10.06
N TYR A 231 5.46 -11.16 -9.92
CA TYR A 231 5.88 -9.77 -9.95
C TYR A 231 6.03 -9.23 -8.54
N ALA A 232 7.08 -8.44 -8.32
CA ALA A 232 7.25 -7.73 -7.07
C ALA A 232 7.70 -6.28 -7.31
N THR A 233 7.17 -5.36 -6.50
CA THR A 233 7.48 -3.94 -6.62
C THR A 233 7.36 -3.21 -5.29
N HIS A 234 7.96 -2.01 -5.25
CA HIS A 234 7.75 -0.99 -4.24
C HIS A 234 7.44 0.32 -4.96
N LEU A 235 6.19 0.79 -4.86
CA LEU A 235 5.78 2.04 -5.50
C LEU A 235 6.22 3.25 -4.66
N GLN A 236 6.35 4.38 -5.32
CA GLN A 236 6.88 5.60 -4.70
C GLN A 236 6.13 6.00 -3.42
N SER A 237 6.87 6.08 -2.31
CA SER A 237 6.39 6.59 -1.03
C SER A 237 6.20 8.11 -1.05
N LEU A 238 5.52 8.65 -0.02
CA LEU A 238 5.36 10.10 0.14
C LEU A 238 6.66 10.83 0.47
N GLN A 239 7.72 10.11 0.84
CA GLN A 239 9.03 10.64 1.22
C GLN A 239 8.94 11.74 2.29
N LEU A 240 8.16 11.49 3.34
CA LEU A 240 8.09 12.37 4.49
C LEU A 240 9.38 12.23 5.32
N GLY A 241 10.16 13.31 5.39
CA GLY A 241 11.37 13.37 6.20
C GLY A 241 11.11 13.91 7.60
N LYS A 242 12.15 13.94 8.45
CA LYS A 242 12.05 14.47 9.83
C LYS A 242 11.46 15.90 9.89
N ALA A 243 11.82 16.75 8.93
CA ALA A 243 11.28 18.11 8.84
C ALA A 243 9.77 18.15 8.56
N ASP A 244 9.23 17.14 7.83
CA ASP A 244 7.80 17.06 7.55
C ASP A 244 7.03 16.58 8.78
N TYR A 245 7.59 15.62 9.54
CA TYR A 245 7.02 15.21 10.82
C TYR A 245 7.00 16.34 11.83
N ALA A 246 8.08 17.14 11.92
CA ALA A 246 8.10 18.33 12.75
C ALA A 246 7.02 19.35 12.32
N ARG A 247 6.80 19.54 11.02
CA ARG A 247 5.72 20.39 10.52
C ARG A 247 4.33 19.87 10.88
N ILE A 248 4.13 18.55 10.85
CA ILE A 248 2.86 17.92 11.27
C ILE A 248 2.61 18.17 12.76
N GLU A 249 3.63 18.05 13.60
CA GLU A 249 3.52 18.35 15.03
C GLU A 249 3.24 19.86 15.30
N ASN A 250 3.88 20.77 14.57
CA ASN A 250 3.59 22.20 14.65
C ASN A 250 2.14 22.53 14.24
N VAL A 251 1.61 21.86 13.21
CA VAL A 251 0.20 22.02 12.82
C VAL A 251 -0.74 21.53 13.92
N LYS A 252 -0.43 20.41 14.58
CA LYS A 252 -1.20 19.91 15.75
C LYS A 252 -1.14 20.88 16.94
N ALA A 253 -0.01 21.56 17.14
CA ALA A 253 0.17 22.57 18.18
C ALA A 253 -0.52 23.91 17.86
N GLY A 254 -1.07 24.07 16.66
CA GLY A 254 -1.74 25.29 16.22
C GLY A 254 -0.80 26.36 15.63
N ASP A 255 0.49 26.04 15.51
CA ASP A 255 1.49 26.95 14.98
C ASP A 255 1.57 26.86 13.44
N SER A 256 1.51 28.02 12.78
CA SER A 256 1.84 28.16 11.34
C SER A 256 1.16 27.15 10.39
N ILE A 257 -0.16 26.95 10.54
CA ILE A 257 -0.96 25.95 9.82
C ILE A 257 -0.79 26.06 8.30
N ILE A 258 -0.83 27.27 7.73
CA ILE A 258 -0.83 27.48 6.27
C ILE A 258 0.54 27.17 5.65
N GLY A 259 1.63 27.63 6.24
CA GLY A 259 2.99 27.42 5.72
C GLY A 259 3.43 25.96 5.78
N SER A 260 3.13 25.30 6.90
CA SER A 260 3.48 23.89 7.14
C SER A 260 2.67 22.93 6.27
N SER A 261 1.40 23.24 6.01
CA SER A 261 0.50 22.38 5.21
C SER A 261 0.86 22.35 3.73
N LYS A 262 1.32 23.47 3.14
CA LYS A 262 1.66 23.55 1.70
C LYS A 262 2.70 22.52 1.26
N GLY A 263 3.77 22.36 2.06
CA GLY A 263 4.83 21.40 1.75
C GLY A 263 4.35 19.94 1.77
N ILE A 264 3.56 19.59 2.78
CA ILE A 264 2.97 18.25 2.94
C ILE A 264 1.99 17.96 1.80
N LEU A 265 1.10 18.91 1.49
CA LEU A 265 0.14 18.80 0.40
C LEU A 265 0.82 18.57 -0.96
N SER A 266 1.92 19.31 -1.22
CA SER A 266 2.72 19.13 -2.43
C SER A 266 3.33 17.71 -2.53
N LYS A 267 3.84 17.16 -1.43
CA LYS A 267 4.39 15.80 -1.40
C LYS A 267 3.31 14.75 -1.62
N ILE A 268 2.14 14.92 -1.01
CA ILE A 268 1.00 14.00 -1.20
C ILE A 268 0.54 14.04 -2.67
N LYS A 269 0.37 15.24 -3.25
CA LYS A 269 0.06 15.42 -4.68
C LYS A 269 1.07 14.68 -5.56
N LYS A 270 2.39 14.92 -5.33
CA LYS A 270 3.46 14.27 -6.08
C LYS A 270 3.41 12.75 -5.93
N GLY A 271 3.16 12.24 -4.71
CA GLY A 271 2.99 10.82 -4.45
C GLY A 271 1.85 10.21 -5.27
N PHE A 272 0.65 10.80 -5.23
CA PHE A 272 -0.48 10.32 -6.03
C PHE A 272 -0.20 10.33 -7.53
N THR A 273 0.38 11.44 -8.04
CA THR A 273 0.67 11.59 -9.48
C THR A 273 1.71 10.57 -9.94
N ASN A 274 2.81 10.43 -9.21
CA ASN A 274 3.89 9.52 -9.60
C ASN A 274 3.46 8.06 -9.49
N ARG A 275 2.74 7.66 -8.41
CA ARG A 275 2.20 6.30 -8.31
C ARG A 275 1.22 5.99 -9.44
N SER A 276 0.43 6.97 -9.88
CA SER A 276 -0.47 6.73 -11.03
C SER A 276 0.27 6.49 -12.34
N ILE A 277 1.45 7.09 -12.53
CA ILE A 277 2.34 6.81 -13.67
C ILE A 277 2.88 5.38 -13.55
N GLN A 278 3.41 5.03 -12.37
CA GLN A 278 3.97 3.72 -12.11
C GLN A 278 2.94 2.61 -12.30
N VAL A 279 1.75 2.76 -11.71
CA VAL A 279 0.72 1.72 -11.77
C VAL A 279 0.09 1.54 -13.15
N ASN A 280 0.04 2.59 -13.98
CA ASN A 280 -0.39 2.46 -15.37
C ASN A 280 0.59 1.58 -16.16
N MET A 281 1.90 1.79 -15.98
CA MET A 281 2.91 0.92 -16.56
C MET A 281 2.80 -0.52 -16.05
N VAL A 282 2.62 -0.70 -14.73
CA VAL A 282 2.38 -2.04 -14.14
C VAL A 282 1.20 -2.73 -14.82
N LYS A 283 0.06 -2.05 -14.94
CA LYS A 283 -1.13 -2.57 -15.62
C LYS A 283 -0.82 -3.06 -17.02
N ASP A 284 -0.09 -2.25 -17.82
CA ASP A 284 0.23 -2.58 -19.20
C ASP A 284 1.17 -3.81 -19.27
N VAL A 285 2.13 -3.91 -18.35
CA VAL A 285 3.03 -5.07 -18.25
C VAL A 285 2.27 -6.33 -17.83
N LEU A 286 1.39 -6.24 -16.84
CA LEU A 286 0.59 -7.39 -16.39
C LEU A 286 -0.33 -7.90 -17.50
N ALA A 287 -0.88 -7.01 -18.34
CA ALA A 287 -1.79 -7.37 -19.42
C ALA A 287 -1.16 -8.26 -20.50
N VAL A 288 0.17 -8.23 -20.66
CA VAL A 288 0.91 -8.99 -21.67
C VAL A 288 1.74 -10.14 -21.07
N SER A 289 1.49 -10.49 -19.82
CA SER A 289 2.22 -11.58 -19.17
C SER A 289 1.95 -12.94 -19.87
N PRO A 290 3.01 -13.69 -20.21
CA PRO A 290 2.85 -15.00 -20.86
C PRO A 290 2.40 -16.12 -19.91
N HIS A 291 2.43 -15.87 -18.60
CA HIS A 291 2.13 -16.86 -17.57
C HIS A 291 1.07 -16.34 -16.59
N PRO A 292 0.38 -17.21 -15.85
CA PRO A 292 -0.45 -16.84 -14.71
C PRO A 292 0.35 -15.97 -13.73
N ILE A 293 -0.30 -14.92 -13.21
CA ILE A 293 0.36 -13.85 -12.45
C ILE A 293 0.10 -14.00 -10.96
N LEU A 294 1.16 -13.84 -10.17
CA LEU A 294 1.09 -13.49 -8.76
C LEU A 294 1.77 -12.11 -8.60
N PHE A 295 1.02 -11.13 -8.12
CA PHE A 295 1.53 -9.78 -7.92
C PHE A 295 1.68 -9.49 -6.42
N CYS A 296 2.88 -9.09 -6.02
CA CYS A 296 3.25 -8.74 -4.66
C CYS A 296 3.85 -7.33 -4.63
N GLY A 297 3.69 -6.62 -3.53
CA GLY A 297 4.38 -5.34 -3.40
C GLY A 297 3.81 -4.41 -2.34
N ASP A 298 4.60 -3.40 -2.03
CA ASP A 298 4.16 -2.24 -1.26
C ASP A 298 3.69 -1.14 -2.24
N LEU A 299 2.39 -0.96 -2.30
CA LEU A 299 1.79 0.04 -3.18
C LEU A 299 1.87 1.46 -2.63
N ASN A 300 2.28 1.64 -1.36
CA ASN A 300 2.33 2.94 -0.68
C ASN A 300 1.02 3.75 -0.79
N ASP A 301 -0.11 3.05 -0.93
CA ASP A 301 -1.43 3.66 -1.08
C ASP A 301 -2.50 2.89 -0.32
N ILE A 302 -3.65 3.53 -0.13
CA ILE A 302 -4.78 2.93 0.58
C ILE A 302 -5.59 2.00 -0.35
N PRO A 303 -6.37 1.04 0.19
CA PRO A 303 -7.20 0.15 -0.64
C PRO A 303 -8.21 0.89 -1.52
N ASN A 304 -8.77 2.02 -1.04
CA ASN A 304 -9.69 2.85 -1.81
C ASN A 304 -8.95 3.90 -2.64
N SER A 305 -7.96 3.48 -3.45
CA SER A 305 -7.14 4.35 -4.30
C SER A 305 -7.17 3.94 -5.77
N TYR A 306 -6.80 4.87 -6.63
CA TYR A 306 -6.55 4.61 -8.05
C TYR A 306 -5.47 3.55 -8.24
N THR A 307 -4.39 3.63 -7.46
CA THR A 307 -3.26 2.71 -7.47
C THR A 307 -3.71 1.27 -7.25
N TYR A 308 -4.39 1.01 -6.13
CA TYR A 308 -4.87 -0.34 -5.79
C TYR A 308 -5.86 -0.87 -6.83
N ARG A 309 -6.84 -0.05 -7.23
CA ARG A 309 -7.83 -0.46 -8.23
C ARG A 309 -7.19 -0.84 -9.57
N THR A 310 -6.20 -0.05 -10.02
CA THR A 310 -5.55 -0.27 -11.33
C THR A 310 -4.74 -1.56 -11.35
N VAL A 311 -4.03 -1.89 -10.25
CA VAL A 311 -3.28 -3.15 -10.13
C VAL A 311 -4.22 -4.35 -10.02
N LYS A 312 -5.27 -4.23 -9.18
CA LYS A 312 -6.21 -5.32 -8.95
C LYS A 312 -6.97 -5.71 -10.22
N GLY A 313 -7.19 -4.74 -11.12
CA GLY A 313 -8.06 -4.94 -12.26
C GLY A 313 -9.55 -4.85 -11.89
N ASN A 314 -10.41 -5.14 -12.85
CA ASN A 314 -11.87 -5.15 -12.67
C ASN A 314 -12.35 -6.49 -12.14
#